data_31db81028cfee21180b507703cf20b9a
#
_entry.id   31db81028cfee21180b507703cf20b9a
#
_cell.length_a   1.000
_cell.length_b   1.000
_cell.length_c   1.000
_cell.angle_alpha   90.00
_cell.angle_beta   90.00
_cell.angle_gamma   90.00
#
_symmetry.space_group_name_H-M   'P 1'
#
loop_
_entity.id
_entity.type
_entity.pdbx_description
1 polymer ?
#
loop_
_entity_poly.entity_id
_entity_poly.type
_entity_poly.pdbx_seq_one_letter_code
_entity_poly.pdbx_strand_id
1 'polypeptide(L)'
;MALFQLPDSHQGDDIAALREENHRLRKVCTALMERVESGGSPNGAPYAAFERSVLLAEQVRERTDALHRTLDELSQVNARLLAANAEAHAANVSKTKFLAAVSHDLLQPLNAARLFASALETHALPESSQALVGHIGRSLKDVEGLLGTLVDISRLDAGVLHADKAPFAVSTLLDALAEEYRQVAGVRGLTLHYVPSRVWVESDLALLARVVRNFLSNAVRYTEHGHLLLGCRRRADGLEIMVGDTGPGIPEPQRKAIFLEFRRASQPQANHSRGLGLGLAIVDRISTMLDHPVTLASRLGHGSLFSILVPYAASYGALEGGSSPVPSAQWGDDPLQGCVVWVVDDDPAIIEGMQALLGSWGCRVWAAATVSALEAASDGERPAVLLVDYHLGGHRENGIDLAARLRRRYPGLATVVITANHEAEVKRATRQAGMHCLLKPLKPLRLKMLLGTLLDSR
;
A
#
# COMPACT_ATOMS: atom_id res chain seq x y z
N MET A 1 -9.85 8.18 -10.65
CA MET A 1 -10.26 7.60 -11.94
C MET A 1 -11.11 8.64 -12.66
N ALA A 2 -10.47 9.52 -13.44
CA ALA A 2 -11.16 10.56 -14.20
C ALA A 2 -11.68 9.90 -15.49
N LEU A 3 -12.98 9.79 -15.59
CA LEU A 3 -13.70 9.40 -16.81
C LEU A 3 -13.39 10.43 -17.90
N PHE A 4 -12.65 10.04 -18.91
CA PHE A 4 -12.64 10.71 -20.18
C PHE A 4 -14.05 10.55 -20.79
N GLN A 5 -14.93 11.49 -20.51
CA GLN A 5 -16.10 11.74 -21.34
C GLN A 5 -15.60 12.41 -22.61
N LEU A 6 -15.51 11.65 -23.69
CA LEU A 6 -15.42 12.22 -25.03
C LEU A 6 -16.76 12.94 -25.29
N PRO A 7 -16.75 14.17 -25.78
CA PRO A 7 -17.98 14.88 -26.10
C PRO A 7 -18.59 14.28 -27.37
N ASP A 8 -19.71 13.57 -27.21
CA ASP A 8 -20.53 13.00 -28.31
C ASP A 8 -21.15 14.04 -29.25
N SER A 9 -20.93 15.34 -29.01
CA SER A 9 -21.55 16.42 -29.78
C SER A 9 -20.81 16.84 -31.05
N HIS A 10 -19.55 16.45 -31.25
CA HIS A 10 -18.78 16.91 -32.42
C HIS A 10 -18.86 16.00 -33.67
N GLN A 11 -19.21 14.71 -33.49
CA GLN A 11 -19.30 13.80 -34.64
C GLN A 11 -20.49 14.09 -35.57
N GLY A 12 -21.61 14.59 -35.03
CA GLY A 12 -22.78 14.97 -35.83
C GLY A 12 -22.55 16.19 -36.72
N ASP A 13 -21.87 17.17 -36.19
CA ASP A 13 -21.57 18.44 -36.88
C ASP A 13 -20.52 18.28 -37.94
N ASP A 14 -19.51 17.43 -37.74
CA ASP A 14 -18.48 17.13 -38.75
C ASP A 14 -19.06 16.36 -39.96
N ILE A 15 -19.99 15.43 -39.72
CA ILE A 15 -20.67 14.69 -40.81
C ILE A 15 -21.59 15.63 -41.59
N ALA A 16 -22.26 16.55 -40.94
CA ALA A 16 -23.10 17.55 -41.60
C ALA A 16 -22.23 18.50 -42.47
N ALA A 17 -21.12 18.99 -41.94
CA ALA A 17 -20.19 19.85 -42.61
C ALA A 17 -19.57 19.15 -43.85
N LEU A 18 -19.18 17.89 -43.73
CA LEU A 18 -18.67 17.09 -44.87
C LEU A 18 -19.74 16.81 -45.94
N ARG A 19 -21.00 16.65 -45.56
CA ARG A 19 -22.10 16.52 -46.55
C ARG A 19 -22.38 17.79 -47.30
N GLU A 20 -22.28 18.93 -46.60
CA GLU A 20 -22.47 20.25 -47.19
C GLU A 20 -21.33 20.59 -48.17
N GLU A 21 -20.08 20.29 -47.80
CA GLU A 21 -18.91 20.45 -48.66
C GLU A 21 -18.98 19.52 -49.89
N ASN A 22 -19.43 18.28 -49.74
CA ASN A 22 -19.67 17.35 -50.85
C ASN A 22 -20.75 17.88 -51.82
N HIS A 23 -21.83 18.46 -51.28
CA HIS A 23 -22.88 19.08 -52.06
C HIS A 23 -22.37 20.31 -52.82
N ARG A 24 -21.54 21.12 -52.19
CA ARG A 24 -20.89 22.27 -52.79
C ARG A 24 -19.92 21.87 -53.91
N LEU A 25 -19.08 20.87 -53.69
CA LEU A 25 -18.18 20.32 -54.68
C LEU A 25 -18.94 19.75 -55.91
N ARG A 26 -20.07 19.04 -55.68
CA ARG A 26 -20.91 18.54 -56.78
C ARG A 26 -21.51 19.68 -57.59
N LYS A 27 -21.98 20.76 -56.99
CA LYS A 27 -22.46 21.96 -57.70
C LYS A 27 -21.34 22.61 -58.55
N VAL A 28 -20.14 22.70 -57.99
CA VAL A 28 -18.96 23.22 -58.70
C VAL A 28 -18.60 22.30 -59.89
N CYS A 29 -18.63 20.98 -59.70
CA CYS A 29 -18.39 20.04 -60.80
C CYS A 29 -19.44 20.14 -61.90
N THR A 30 -20.72 20.26 -61.56
CA THR A 30 -21.82 20.44 -62.57
C THR A 30 -21.65 21.75 -63.30
N ALA A 31 -21.37 22.85 -62.65
CA ALA A 31 -21.12 24.16 -63.29
C ALA A 31 -19.87 24.16 -64.17
N LEU A 32 -18.84 23.43 -63.81
CA LEU A 32 -17.65 23.23 -64.64
C LEU A 32 -17.94 22.37 -65.88
N MET A 33 -18.79 21.31 -65.74
CA MET A 33 -19.26 20.51 -66.87
C MET A 33 -20.05 21.36 -67.87
N GLU A 34 -21.04 22.12 -67.38
CA GLU A 34 -21.82 23.03 -68.25
C GLU A 34 -20.94 24.09 -68.95
N ARG A 35 -19.89 24.55 -68.28
CA ARG A 35 -18.95 25.52 -68.86
C ARG A 35 -18.00 24.92 -69.90
N VAL A 36 -17.64 23.63 -69.72
CA VAL A 36 -16.84 22.88 -70.73
C VAL A 36 -17.67 22.51 -71.94
N GLU A 37 -18.94 22.16 -71.76
CA GLU A 37 -19.87 21.85 -72.87
C GLU A 37 -20.24 23.11 -73.68
N SER A 38 -20.30 24.29 -73.04
CA SER A 38 -20.69 25.55 -73.66
C SER A 38 -19.52 26.35 -74.35
N GLY A 39 -18.27 26.00 -74.05
CA GLY A 39 -17.06 26.70 -74.48
C GLY A 39 -16.19 25.88 -75.42
N GLY A 40 -16.53 25.83 -76.72
CA GLY A 40 -15.70 25.25 -77.71
C GLY A 40 -14.36 26.00 -77.89
N SER A 41 -13.30 25.54 -77.17
CA SER A 41 -11.94 26.00 -77.40
C SER A 41 -10.95 24.82 -77.27
N PRO A 42 -10.03 24.66 -78.25
CA PRO A 42 -9.24 23.44 -78.47
C PRO A 42 -7.98 23.35 -77.53
N ASN A 43 -7.99 23.94 -76.39
CA ASN A 43 -6.86 23.81 -75.46
C ASN A 43 -7.18 22.76 -74.39
N GLY A 44 -6.58 21.58 -74.48
CA GLY A 44 -6.75 20.41 -73.59
C GLY A 44 -6.42 20.60 -72.11
N ALA A 45 -6.08 21.81 -71.67
CA ALA A 45 -5.79 22.13 -70.25
C ALA A 45 -7.01 22.09 -69.31
N PRO A 46 -8.22 22.55 -69.72
CA PRO A 46 -9.42 22.44 -68.89
C PRO A 46 -9.89 21.00 -68.66
N TYR A 47 -9.79 20.16 -69.74
CA TYR A 47 -10.19 18.76 -69.69
C TYR A 47 -9.28 17.92 -68.80
N ALA A 48 -7.97 18.11 -68.87
CA ALA A 48 -6.99 17.45 -68.03
C ALA A 48 -7.16 17.88 -66.47
N ALA A 49 -7.54 19.12 -66.23
CA ALA A 49 -7.84 19.59 -64.87
C ALA A 49 -9.11 18.95 -64.34
N PHE A 50 -10.14 18.77 -65.17
CA PHE A 50 -11.39 18.10 -64.80
C PHE A 50 -11.17 16.61 -64.54
N GLU A 51 -10.49 15.87 -65.40
CA GLU A 51 -10.15 14.46 -65.15
C GLU A 51 -9.38 14.29 -63.82
N ARG A 52 -8.41 15.18 -63.59
CA ARG A 52 -7.63 15.13 -62.32
C ARG A 52 -8.50 15.41 -61.11
N SER A 53 -9.50 16.31 -61.21
CA SER A 53 -10.41 16.60 -60.09
C SER A 53 -11.37 15.45 -59.81
N VAL A 54 -11.86 14.74 -60.81
CA VAL A 54 -12.70 13.54 -60.67
C VAL A 54 -11.90 12.41 -60.03
N LEU A 55 -10.66 12.18 -60.48
CA LEU A 55 -9.80 11.16 -59.92
C LEU A 55 -9.44 11.42 -58.47
N LEU A 56 -9.17 12.69 -58.09
CA LEU A 56 -8.95 13.11 -56.72
C LEU A 56 -10.20 12.95 -55.83
N ALA A 57 -11.37 13.30 -56.38
CA ALA A 57 -12.63 13.13 -55.62
C ALA A 57 -12.93 11.63 -55.35
N GLU A 58 -12.60 10.76 -56.28
CA GLU A 58 -12.76 9.32 -56.11
C GLU A 58 -11.76 8.75 -55.09
N GLN A 59 -10.48 9.17 -55.17
CA GLN A 59 -9.47 8.79 -54.17
C GLN A 59 -9.82 9.29 -52.76
N VAL A 60 -10.33 10.52 -52.61
CA VAL A 60 -10.79 11.06 -51.33
C VAL A 60 -11.96 10.22 -50.77
N ARG A 61 -12.91 9.86 -51.65
CA ARG A 61 -14.05 9.02 -51.25
C ARG A 61 -13.59 7.64 -50.77
N GLU A 62 -12.72 6.96 -51.55
CA GLU A 62 -12.18 5.64 -51.16
C GLU A 62 -11.42 5.68 -49.83
N ARG A 63 -10.58 6.72 -49.66
CA ARG A 63 -9.86 6.89 -48.39
C ARG A 63 -10.80 7.19 -47.22
N THR A 64 -11.84 8.00 -47.42
CA THR A 64 -12.81 8.32 -46.41
C THR A 64 -13.61 7.07 -46.01
N ASP A 65 -14.04 6.26 -46.99
CA ASP A 65 -14.75 4.99 -46.71
C ASP A 65 -13.84 3.97 -46.02
N ALA A 66 -12.55 3.93 -46.36
CA ALA A 66 -11.56 3.09 -45.70
C ALA A 66 -11.32 3.56 -44.24
N LEU A 67 -11.23 4.88 -44.02
CA LEU A 67 -11.06 5.46 -42.70
C LEU A 67 -12.26 5.18 -41.78
N HIS A 68 -13.50 5.33 -42.31
CA HIS A 68 -14.70 5.00 -41.56
C HIS A 68 -14.72 3.52 -41.12
N ARG A 69 -14.37 2.60 -42.05
CA ARG A 69 -14.28 1.17 -41.70
C ARG A 69 -13.24 0.90 -40.61
N THR A 70 -12.08 1.50 -40.67
CA THR A 70 -11.05 1.34 -39.63
C THR A 70 -11.45 1.95 -38.31
N LEU A 71 -12.16 3.09 -38.28
CA LEU A 71 -12.72 3.69 -37.06
C LEU A 71 -13.79 2.81 -36.43
N ASP A 72 -14.68 2.21 -37.22
CA ASP A 72 -15.72 1.29 -36.75
C ASP A 72 -15.09 0.01 -36.15
N GLU A 73 -14.08 -0.56 -36.84
CA GLU A 73 -13.32 -1.71 -36.35
C GLU A 73 -12.61 -1.38 -35.02
N LEU A 74 -11.94 -0.22 -34.95
CA LEU A 74 -11.25 0.23 -33.74
C LEU A 74 -12.23 0.42 -32.57
N SER A 75 -13.39 1.02 -32.86
CA SER A 75 -14.46 1.21 -31.86
C SER A 75 -14.97 -0.13 -31.31
N GLN A 76 -15.20 -1.10 -32.19
CA GLN A 76 -15.63 -2.45 -31.80
C GLN A 76 -14.57 -3.17 -30.98
N VAL A 77 -13.28 -3.10 -31.39
CA VAL A 77 -12.17 -3.71 -30.63
C VAL A 77 -12.03 -3.07 -29.26
N ASN A 78 -12.13 -1.74 -29.18
CA ASN A 78 -12.06 -1.01 -27.92
C ASN A 78 -13.22 -1.39 -26.97
N ALA A 79 -14.45 -1.49 -27.52
CA ALA A 79 -15.61 -1.92 -26.73
C ALA A 79 -15.45 -3.36 -26.18
N ARG A 80 -14.93 -4.28 -27.00
CA ARG A 80 -14.63 -5.67 -26.57
C ARG A 80 -13.54 -5.70 -25.51
N LEU A 81 -12.50 -4.91 -25.67
CA LEU A 81 -11.39 -4.82 -24.72
C LEU A 81 -11.86 -4.28 -23.36
N LEU A 82 -12.71 -3.24 -23.38
CA LEU A 82 -13.29 -2.70 -22.14
C LEU A 82 -14.20 -3.71 -21.44
N ALA A 83 -15.03 -4.45 -22.18
CA ALA A 83 -15.89 -5.50 -21.63
C ALA A 83 -15.07 -6.65 -21.04
N ALA A 84 -14.06 -7.16 -21.75
CA ALA A 84 -13.17 -8.21 -21.26
C ALA A 84 -12.38 -7.78 -20.00
N ASN A 85 -11.93 -6.52 -19.98
CA ASN A 85 -11.22 -5.96 -18.81
C ASN A 85 -12.14 -5.85 -17.59
N ALA A 86 -13.39 -5.40 -17.80
CA ALA A 86 -14.39 -5.33 -16.72
C ALA A 86 -14.73 -6.72 -16.16
N GLU A 87 -14.89 -7.72 -17.03
CA GLU A 87 -15.13 -9.11 -16.62
C GLU A 87 -13.94 -9.69 -15.84
N ALA A 88 -12.73 -9.52 -16.33
CA ALA A 88 -11.51 -9.96 -15.65
C ALA A 88 -11.35 -9.30 -14.29
N HIS A 89 -11.65 -8.00 -14.18
CA HIS A 89 -11.61 -7.27 -12.90
C HIS A 89 -12.68 -7.80 -11.93
N ALA A 90 -13.91 -8.01 -12.39
CA ALA A 90 -14.98 -8.57 -11.56
C ALA A 90 -14.64 -9.97 -11.04
N ALA A 91 -14.09 -10.84 -11.90
CA ALA A 91 -13.63 -12.16 -11.53
C ALA A 91 -12.51 -12.11 -10.49
N ASN A 92 -11.57 -11.17 -10.63
CA ASN A 92 -10.46 -11.00 -9.68
C ASN A 92 -10.95 -10.51 -8.30
N VAL A 93 -11.89 -9.56 -8.27
CA VAL A 93 -12.54 -9.10 -7.03
C VAL A 93 -13.32 -10.22 -6.36
N SER A 94 -14.06 -11.04 -7.12
CA SER A 94 -14.79 -12.20 -6.60
C SER A 94 -13.85 -13.24 -5.99
N LYS A 95 -12.75 -13.57 -6.69
CA LYS A 95 -11.70 -14.45 -6.20
C LYS A 95 -11.12 -13.96 -4.87
N THR A 96 -10.90 -12.65 -4.76
CA THR A 96 -10.34 -12.03 -3.54
C THR A 96 -11.30 -12.11 -2.37
N LYS A 97 -12.58 -11.82 -2.59
CA LYS A 97 -13.62 -11.96 -1.56
C LYS A 97 -13.75 -13.40 -1.08
N PHE A 98 -13.74 -14.36 -2.02
CA PHE A 98 -13.79 -15.78 -1.70
C PHE A 98 -12.59 -16.21 -0.85
N LEU A 99 -11.37 -15.86 -1.26
CA LEU A 99 -10.15 -16.19 -0.52
C LEU A 99 -10.12 -15.54 0.87
N ALA A 100 -10.63 -14.32 1.00
CA ALA A 100 -10.73 -13.65 2.30
C ALA A 100 -11.71 -14.35 3.24
N ALA A 101 -12.88 -14.76 2.73
CA ALA A 101 -13.88 -15.49 3.50
C ALA A 101 -13.37 -16.88 3.94
N VAL A 102 -12.83 -17.67 3.00
CA VAL A 102 -12.25 -18.99 3.30
C VAL A 102 -11.11 -18.89 4.30
N SER A 103 -10.26 -17.88 4.17
CA SER A 103 -9.15 -17.72 5.13
C SER A 103 -9.63 -17.32 6.52
N HIS A 104 -10.67 -16.49 6.63
CA HIS A 104 -11.30 -16.19 7.91
C HIS A 104 -11.83 -17.47 8.57
N ASP A 105 -12.55 -18.28 7.80
CA ASP A 105 -13.16 -19.52 8.29
C ASP A 105 -12.11 -20.61 8.65
N LEU A 106 -10.93 -20.57 8.01
CA LEU A 106 -9.80 -21.43 8.34
C LEU A 106 -8.99 -20.90 9.54
N LEU A 107 -8.87 -19.59 9.70
CA LEU A 107 -8.16 -18.97 10.81
C LEU A 107 -8.87 -19.18 12.15
N GLN A 108 -10.20 -19.25 12.18
CA GLN A 108 -10.97 -19.47 13.41
C GLN A 108 -10.61 -20.82 14.09
N PRO A 109 -10.71 -22.00 13.41
CA PRO A 109 -10.34 -23.27 14.03
C PRO A 109 -8.84 -23.38 14.33
N LEU A 110 -7.97 -22.75 13.51
CA LEU A 110 -6.53 -22.71 13.79
C LEU A 110 -6.22 -21.91 15.06
N ASN A 111 -6.88 -20.77 15.27
CA ASN A 111 -6.76 -20.00 16.51
C ASN A 111 -7.22 -20.80 17.72
N ALA A 112 -8.35 -21.53 17.63
CA ALA A 112 -8.81 -22.40 18.68
C ALA A 112 -7.79 -23.51 19.00
N ALA A 113 -7.24 -24.18 17.96
CA ALA A 113 -6.21 -25.19 18.13
C ALA A 113 -4.94 -24.63 18.78
N ARG A 114 -4.54 -23.40 18.43
CA ARG A 114 -3.40 -22.71 19.03
C ARG A 114 -3.64 -22.39 20.52
N LEU A 115 -4.85 -21.95 20.87
CA LEU A 115 -5.21 -21.70 22.26
C LEU A 115 -5.15 -23.00 23.09
N PHE A 116 -5.63 -24.14 22.52
CA PHE A 116 -5.51 -25.45 23.19
C PHE A 116 -4.05 -25.89 23.34
N ALA A 117 -3.23 -25.69 22.29
CA ALA A 117 -1.80 -26.00 22.38
C ALA A 117 -1.10 -25.11 23.43
N SER A 118 -1.40 -23.82 23.49
CA SER A 118 -0.86 -22.91 24.51
C SER A 118 -1.34 -23.25 25.91
N ALA A 119 -2.61 -23.63 26.08
CA ALA A 119 -3.11 -24.12 27.37
C ALA A 119 -2.39 -25.39 27.83
N LEU A 120 -2.08 -26.33 26.90
CA LEU A 120 -1.30 -27.50 27.22
C LEU A 120 0.14 -27.20 27.65
N GLU A 121 0.76 -26.14 27.10
CA GLU A 121 2.11 -25.69 27.52
C GLU A 121 2.16 -25.23 28.99
N THR A 122 1.03 -24.77 29.58
CA THR A 122 0.96 -24.35 30.98
C THR A 122 0.81 -25.51 31.95
N HIS A 123 0.54 -26.73 31.47
CA HIS A 123 0.44 -27.93 32.29
C HIS A 123 1.80 -28.60 32.50
N ALA A 124 2.00 -29.25 33.63
CA ALA A 124 3.18 -30.08 33.88
C ALA A 124 3.16 -31.33 33.00
N LEU A 125 3.69 -31.24 31.80
CA LEU A 125 3.77 -32.33 30.85
C LEU A 125 5.13 -33.03 30.94
N PRO A 126 5.20 -34.35 30.63
CA PRO A 126 6.47 -35.02 30.38
C PRO A 126 7.26 -34.31 29.27
N GLU A 127 8.59 -34.34 29.34
CA GLU A 127 9.48 -33.56 28.44
C GLU A 127 9.24 -33.89 26.96
N SER A 128 8.97 -35.16 26.65
CA SER A 128 8.60 -35.61 25.31
C SER A 128 7.27 -35.01 24.81
N SER A 129 6.27 -34.85 25.67
CA SER A 129 4.98 -34.30 25.34
C SER A 129 5.08 -32.78 25.20
N GLN A 130 5.87 -32.10 26.02
CA GLN A 130 6.15 -30.68 25.93
C GLN A 130 6.81 -30.31 24.58
N ALA A 131 7.78 -31.13 24.12
CA ALA A 131 8.39 -30.95 22.80
C ALA A 131 7.36 -31.10 21.68
N LEU A 132 6.44 -32.08 21.76
CA LEU A 132 5.37 -32.27 20.77
C LEU A 132 4.39 -31.09 20.73
N VAL A 133 3.94 -30.59 21.88
CA VAL A 133 3.06 -29.41 21.97
C VAL A 133 3.73 -28.20 21.36
N GLY A 134 5.00 -27.96 21.66
CA GLY A 134 5.78 -26.89 21.02
C GLY A 134 5.92 -27.07 19.50
N HIS A 135 6.00 -28.32 19.00
CA HIS A 135 5.98 -28.56 17.54
C HIS A 135 4.61 -28.25 16.92
N ILE A 136 3.51 -28.63 17.58
CA ILE A 136 2.13 -28.31 17.15
C ILE A 136 1.94 -26.79 17.09
N GLY A 137 2.31 -26.07 18.15
CA GLY A 137 2.20 -24.61 18.23
C GLY A 137 2.95 -23.90 17.07
N ARG A 138 4.18 -24.35 16.79
CA ARG A 138 4.96 -23.84 15.64
C ARG A 138 4.28 -24.12 14.30
N SER A 139 3.78 -25.34 14.10
CA SER A 139 3.10 -25.73 12.86
C SER A 139 1.82 -24.91 12.63
N LEU A 140 1.02 -24.66 13.67
CA LEU A 140 -0.17 -23.83 13.61
C LEU A 140 0.18 -22.39 13.24
N LYS A 141 1.22 -21.82 13.84
CA LYS A 141 1.71 -20.47 13.53
C LYS A 141 2.20 -20.35 12.08
N ASP A 142 2.86 -21.38 11.58
CA ASP A 142 3.29 -21.45 10.18
C ASP A 142 2.09 -21.42 9.23
N VAL A 143 1.04 -22.23 9.48
CA VAL A 143 -0.18 -22.26 8.66
C VAL A 143 -0.92 -20.92 8.72
N GLU A 144 -1.05 -20.31 9.90
CA GLU A 144 -1.63 -18.97 10.06
C GLU A 144 -0.89 -17.92 9.22
N GLY A 145 0.44 -17.94 9.27
CA GLY A 145 1.29 -17.04 8.46
C GLY A 145 1.10 -17.26 6.95
N LEU A 146 0.90 -18.51 6.53
CA LEU A 146 0.66 -18.87 5.13
C LEU A 146 -0.69 -18.35 4.62
N LEU A 147 -1.76 -18.56 5.40
CA LEU A 147 -3.11 -18.06 5.06
C LEU A 147 -3.14 -16.53 5.01
N GLY A 148 -2.54 -15.85 6.00
CA GLY A 148 -2.41 -14.41 5.99
C GLY A 148 -1.69 -13.89 4.74
N THR A 149 -0.61 -14.56 4.36
CA THR A 149 0.16 -14.24 3.15
C THR A 149 -0.67 -14.38 1.87
N LEU A 150 -1.45 -15.46 1.75
CA LEU A 150 -2.31 -15.72 0.59
C LEU A 150 -3.41 -14.67 0.43
N VAL A 151 -4.06 -14.29 1.54
CA VAL A 151 -5.07 -13.21 1.55
C VAL A 151 -4.47 -11.89 1.11
N ASP A 152 -3.28 -11.57 1.60
CA ASP A 152 -2.62 -10.32 1.27
C ASP A 152 -2.24 -10.25 -0.22
N ILE A 153 -1.70 -11.34 -0.79
CA ILE A 153 -1.45 -11.45 -2.24
C ILE A 153 -2.75 -11.21 -3.01
N SER A 154 -3.82 -11.89 -2.62
CA SER A 154 -5.11 -11.75 -3.30
C SER A 154 -5.67 -10.32 -3.23
N ARG A 155 -5.52 -9.62 -2.08
CA ARG A 155 -5.94 -8.22 -1.92
C ARG A 155 -5.10 -7.25 -2.75
N LEU A 156 -3.79 -7.53 -2.86
CA LEU A 156 -2.87 -6.76 -3.69
C LEU A 156 -3.22 -6.92 -5.19
N ASP A 157 -3.46 -8.16 -5.64
CA ASP A 157 -3.80 -8.47 -7.04
C ASP A 157 -5.14 -7.87 -7.48
N ALA A 158 -6.10 -7.78 -6.58
CA ALA A 158 -7.40 -7.17 -6.86
C ALA A 158 -7.40 -5.64 -6.82
N GLY A 159 -6.27 -5.00 -6.47
CA GLY A 159 -6.19 -3.55 -6.33
C GLY A 159 -7.07 -2.98 -5.21
N VAL A 160 -7.53 -3.83 -4.28
CA VAL A 160 -8.36 -3.41 -3.15
C VAL A 160 -7.54 -2.70 -2.08
N LEU A 161 -6.26 -3.03 -2.01
CA LEU A 161 -5.33 -2.42 -1.06
C LEU A 161 -4.79 -1.12 -1.66
N HIS A 162 -4.97 -0.01 -0.96
CA HIS A 162 -4.42 1.29 -1.34
C HIS A 162 -3.29 1.67 -0.37
N ALA A 163 -2.16 2.11 -0.93
CA ALA A 163 -1.05 2.60 -0.12
C ALA A 163 -1.43 3.93 0.55
N ASP A 164 -1.21 4.04 1.85
CA ASP A 164 -1.40 5.26 2.64
C ASP A 164 -0.01 5.88 2.88
N LYS A 165 0.52 6.55 1.85
CA LYS A 165 1.84 7.20 1.91
C LYS A 165 1.79 8.41 2.82
N ALA A 166 2.70 8.47 3.79
CA ALA A 166 2.85 9.58 4.73
C ALA A 166 4.34 9.81 5.02
N PRO A 167 4.75 11.04 5.36
CA PRO A 167 6.11 11.31 5.81
C PRO A 167 6.35 10.74 7.21
N PHE A 168 7.48 10.04 7.41
CA PHE A 168 7.93 9.56 8.71
C PHE A 168 9.45 9.43 8.79
N ALA A 169 9.99 9.47 10.00
CA ALA A 169 11.41 9.22 10.23
C ALA A 169 11.70 7.71 10.06
N VAL A 170 12.65 7.36 9.21
CA VAL A 170 12.98 5.95 8.93
C VAL A 170 13.46 5.21 10.18
N SER A 171 14.08 5.92 11.15
CA SER A 171 14.49 5.36 12.44
C SER A 171 13.35 4.64 13.16
N THR A 172 12.15 5.20 13.15
CA THR A 172 10.99 4.63 13.84
C THR A 172 10.68 3.22 13.34
N LEU A 173 10.86 2.96 12.05
CA LEU A 173 10.71 1.64 11.47
C LEU A 173 11.91 0.73 11.77
N LEU A 174 13.11 1.23 11.52
CA LEU A 174 14.30 0.40 11.53
C LEU A 174 14.79 0.08 12.94
N ASP A 175 14.64 1.00 13.91
CA ASP A 175 14.99 0.75 15.32
C ASP A 175 14.13 -0.39 15.89
N ALA A 176 12.81 -0.37 15.63
CA ALA A 176 11.90 -1.42 16.06
C ALA A 176 12.23 -2.79 15.43
N LEU A 177 12.52 -2.82 14.12
CA LEU A 177 12.89 -4.05 13.43
C LEU A 177 14.28 -4.55 13.86
N ALA A 178 15.21 -3.65 14.10
CA ALA A 178 16.55 -4.02 14.58
C ALA A 178 16.47 -4.68 15.96
N GLU A 179 15.65 -4.17 16.86
CA GLU A 179 15.45 -4.76 18.19
C GLU A 179 14.78 -6.14 18.11
N GLU A 180 13.68 -6.25 17.33
CA GLU A 180 12.99 -7.52 17.09
C GLU A 180 13.96 -8.58 16.55
N TYR A 181 14.71 -8.24 15.50
CA TYR A 181 15.56 -9.22 14.81
C TYR A 181 16.92 -9.45 15.47
N ARG A 182 17.39 -8.57 16.34
CA ARG A 182 18.57 -8.83 17.19
C ARG A 182 18.33 -10.03 18.10
N GLN A 183 17.13 -10.11 18.71
CA GLN A 183 16.75 -11.25 19.54
C GLN A 183 16.60 -12.53 18.71
N VAL A 184 15.91 -12.45 17.54
CA VAL A 184 15.70 -13.60 16.66
C VAL A 184 17.03 -14.14 16.09
N ALA A 185 17.94 -13.26 15.69
CA ALA A 185 19.29 -13.60 15.22
C ALA A 185 20.14 -14.22 16.34
N GLY A 186 20.07 -13.65 17.55
CA GLY A 186 20.83 -14.13 18.72
C GLY A 186 20.49 -15.57 19.10
N VAL A 187 19.21 -15.98 19.04
CA VAL A 187 18.79 -17.36 19.28
C VAL A 187 19.41 -18.34 18.26
N ARG A 188 19.77 -17.85 17.07
CA ARG A 188 20.44 -18.65 16.02
C ARG A 188 21.96 -18.52 16.00
N GLY A 189 22.55 -17.79 16.94
CA GLY A 189 23.98 -17.52 16.98
C GLY A 189 24.46 -16.55 15.87
N LEU A 190 23.54 -15.78 15.27
CA LEU A 190 23.86 -14.75 14.27
C LEU A 190 23.98 -13.38 14.92
N THR A 191 24.86 -12.54 14.39
CA THR A 191 25.03 -11.15 14.84
C THR A 191 24.36 -10.20 13.85
N LEU A 192 23.44 -9.35 14.33
CA LEU A 192 22.84 -8.28 13.53
C LEU A 192 23.58 -6.96 13.74
N HIS A 193 24.22 -6.47 12.68
CA HIS A 193 24.78 -5.12 12.63
C HIS A 193 23.70 -4.16 12.14
N TYR A 194 23.38 -3.15 12.96
CA TYR A 194 22.40 -2.12 12.62
C TYR A 194 23.06 -0.75 12.52
N VAL A 195 22.82 -0.06 11.40
CA VAL A 195 23.26 1.31 11.15
C VAL A 195 22.05 2.23 11.18
N PRO A 196 21.87 3.04 12.24
CA PRO A 196 20.69 3.88 12.37
C PRO A 196 20.69 5.04 11.36
N SER A 197 19.51 5.51 10.99
CA SER A 197 19.31 6.66 10.10
C SER A 197 18.13 7.51 10.58
N ARG A 198 18.28 8.84 10.58
CA ARG A 198 17.24 9.81 11.01
C ARG A 198 16.57 10.51 9.82
N VAL A 199 16.73 9.98 8.62
CA VAL A 199 16.19 10.56 7.39
C VAL A 199 14.66 10.39 7.38
N TRP A 200 13.96 11.44 6.91
CA TRP A 200 12.52 11.39 6.69
C TRP A 200 12.24 10.90 5.27
N VAL A 201 11.33 9.95 5.17
CA VAL A 201 10.91 9.32 3.91
C VAL A 201 9.40 9.41 3.77
N GLU A 202 8.91 9.35 2.52
CA GLU A 202 7.48 9.32 2.21
C GLU A 202 7.10 7.94 1.70
N SER A 203 6.36 7.18 2.52
CA SER A 203 5.92 5.82 2.20
C SER A 203 4.76 5.38 3.08
N ASP A 204 4.21 4.20 2.78
CA ASP A 204 3.33 3.48 3.72
C ASP A 204 4.19 2.67 4.68
N LEU A 205 4.18 3.08 5.94
CA LEU A 205 4.99 2.46 6.98
C LEU A 205 4.71 0.96 7.14
N ALA A 206 3.44 0.55 7.10
CA ALA A 206 3.07 -0.85 7.35
C ALA A 206 3.51 -1.76 6.19
N LEU A 207 3.37 -1.27 4.96
CA LEU A 207 3.82 -1.99 3.76
C LEU A 207 5.34 -2.03 3.70
N LEU A 208 6.01 -0.93 3.99
CA LEU A 208 7.48 -0.87 4.03
C LEU A 208 8.05 -1.77 5.14
N ALA A 209 7.44 -1.76 6.34
CA ALA A 209 7.81 -2.67 7.43
C ALA A 209 7.71 -4.13 7.00
N ARG A 210 6.69 -4.46 6.22
CA ARG A 210 6.50 -5.82 5.69
C ARG A 210 7.59 -6.22 4.71
N VAL A 211 8.01 -5.31 3.82
CA VAL A 211 9.14 -5.55 2.90
C VAL A 211 10.42 -5.81 3.67
N VAL A 212 10.79 -4.91 4.59
CA VAL A 212 12.03 -5.03 5.37
C VAL A 212 12.01 -6.28 6.26
N ARG A 213 10.85 -6.62 6.86
CA ARG A 213 10.69 -7.85 7.65
C ARG A 213 10.86 -9.11 6.79
N ASN A 214 10.38 -9.11 5.54
CA ASN A 214 10.64 -10.20 4.60
C ASN A 214 12.14 -10.37 4.30
N PHE A 215 12.86 -9.29 4.06
CA PHE A 215 14.31 -9.33 3.85
C PHE A 215 15.03 -9.88 5.08
N LEU A 216 14.74 -9.37 6.27
CA LEU A 216 15.34 -9.80 7.53
C LEU A 216 15.03 -11.28 7.84
N SER A 217 13.79 -11.70 7.64
CA SER A 217 13.37 -13.09 7.82
C SER A 217 14.11 -14.03 6.88
N ASN A 218 14.28 -13.64 5.62
CA ASN A 218 15.08 -14.40 4.66
C ASN A 218 16.56 -14.44 5.08
N ALA A 219 17.15 -13.32 5.46
CA ALA A 219 18.54 -13.25 5.92
C ALA A 219 18.77 -14.18 7.12
N VAL A 220 17.91 -14.14 8.15
CA VAL A 220 18.01 -15.06 9.30
C VAL A 220 17.78 -16.52 8.90
N ARG A 221 16.90 -16.78 7.95
CA ARG A 221 16.55 -18.16 7.53
C ARG A 221 17.69 -18.84 6.77
N TYR A 222 18.33 -18.11 5.86
CA TYR A 222 19.31 -18.67 4.94
C TYR A 222 20.76 -18.54 5.39
N THR A 223 21.03 -17.76 6.45
CA THR A 223 22.36 -17.67 7.05
C THR A 223 22.46 -18.68 8.20
N GLU A 224 23.36 -19.64 8.08
CA GLU A 224 23.62 -20.62 9.15
C GLU A 224 24.59 -20.05 10.19
N HIS A 225 25.64 -19.37 9.72
CA HIS A 225 26.68 -18.75 10.56
C HIS A 225 27.09 -17.41 9.95
N GLY A 226 27.44 -16.43 10.81
CA GLY A 226 27.96 -15.14 10.37
C GLY A 226 27.13 -13.96 10.80
N HIS A 227 26.96 -12.98 9.89
CA HIS A 227 26.45 -11.67 10.23
C HIS A 227 25.31 -11.27 9.31
N LEU A 228 24.40 -10.46 9.87
CA LEU A 228 23.33 -9.76 9.15
C LEU A 228 23.60 -8.26 9.24
N LEU A 229 23.22 -7.53 8.20
CA LEU A 229 23.31 -6.07 8.14
C LEU A 229 21.90 -5.50 7.92
N LEU A 230 21.51 -4.53 8.72
CA LEU A 230 20.38 -3.65 8.47
C LEU A 230 20.89 -2.22 8.46
N GLY A 231 20.69 -1.48 7.38
CA GLY A 231 21.18 -0.12 7.27
C GLY A 231 20.55 0.65 6.13
N CYS A 232 21.01 1.89 5.96
CA CYS A 232 20.54 2.78 4.92
C CYS A 232 21.70 3.44 4.18
N ARG A 233 21.48 3.74 2.90
CA ARG A 233 22.39 4.53 2.07
C ARG A 233 21.61 5.66 1.39
N ARG A 234 22.10 6.88 1.48
CA ARG A 234 21.54 8.01 0.75
C ARG A 234 21.85 7.88 -0.74
N ARG A 235 20.82 8.10 -1.56
CA ARG A 235 20.89 8.18 -3.02
C ARG A 235 20.36 9.53 -3.47
N ALA A 236 20.56 9.89 -4.74
CA ALA A 236 20.02 11.14 -5.29
C ALA A 236 18.48 11.17 -5.23
N ASP A 237 17.84 10.02 -5.50
CA ASP A 237 16.39 9.91 -5.66
C ASP A 237 15.67 9.45 -4.39
N GLY A 238 16.40 9.17 -3.29
CA GLY A 238 15.79 8.68 -2.05
C GLY A 238 16.76 8.00 -1.10
N LEU A 239 16.20 7.36 -0.09
CA LEU A 239 16.93 6.56 0.89
C LEU A 239 16.85 5.09 0.50
N GLU A 240 17.98 4.45 0.24
CA GLU A 240 18.06 3.02 -0.01
C GLU A 240 18.18 2.28 1.34
N ILE A 241 17.14 1.54 1.72
CA ILE A 241 17.14 0.66 2.90
C ILE A 241 17.68 -0.69 2.47
N MET A 242 18.67 -1.21 3.19
CA MET A 242 19.43 -2.39 2.83
C MET A 242 19.39 -3.44 3.93
N VAL A 243 19.20 -4.69 3.54
CA VAL A 243 19.38 -5.88 4.39
C VAL A 243 20.38 -6.80 3.72
N GLY A 244 21.49 -7.04 4.39
CA GLY A 244 22.57 -7.92 3.93
C GLY A 244 22.68 -9.17 4.79
N ASP A 245 23.13 -10.24 4.18
CA ASP A 245 23.45 -11.51 4.84
C ASP A 245 24.79 -12.07 4.34
N THR A 246 25.45 -12.88 5.17
CA THR A 246 26.66 -13.63 4.80
C THR A 246 26.35 -15.10 4.49
N GLY A 247 25.13 -15.38 4.04
CA GLY A 247 24.67 -16.70 3.71
C GLY A 247 25.25 -17.27 2.39
N PRO A 248 24.65 -18.32 1.85
CA PRO A 248 25.18 -19.03 0.67
C PRO A 248 25.11 -18.23 -0.63
N GLY A 249 24.37 -17.09 -0.64
CA GLY A 249 24.15 -16.33 -1.84
C GLY A 249 23.18 -16.99 -2.82
N ILE A 250 22.87 -16.29 -3.92
CA ILE A 250 21.86 -16.70 -4.91
C ILE A 250 22.50 -16.75 -6.30
N PRO A 251 22.46 -17.90 -6.98
CA PRO A 251 22.94 -18.02 -8.35
C PRO A 251 22.27 -17.05 -9.31
N GLU A 252 23.01 -16.50 -10.24
CA GLU A 252 22.52 -15.49 -11.19
C GLU A 252 21.25 -15.90 -11.94
N PRO A 253 21.09 -17.13 -12.47
CA PRO A 253 19.88 -17.55 -13.16
C PRO A 253 18.63 -17.56 -12.29
N GLN A 254 18.81 -17.65 -10.97
CA GLN A 254 17.69 -17.75 -10.01
C GLN A 254 17.27 -16.37 -9.45
N ARG A 255 18.09 -15.31 -9.58
CA ARG A 255 17.83 -13.99 -8.97
C ARG A 255 16.52 -13.35 -9.39
N LYS A 256 16.08 -13.55 -10.64
CA LYS A 256 14.76 -13.11 -11.11
C LYS A 256 13.64 -14.07 -10.69
N ALA A 257 13.93 -15.37 -10.70
CA ALA A 257 12.93 -16.40 -10.42
C ALA A 257 12.47 -16.44 -8.96
N ILE A 258 13.30 -16.00 -8.00
CA ILE A 258 12.95 -15.98 -6.57
C ILE A 258 11.84 -14.97 -6.20
N PHE A 259 11.54 -14.01 -7.07
CA PHE A 259 10.43 -13.08 -6.90
C PHE A 259 9.10 -13.65 -7.42
N LEU A 260 9.13 -14.78 -8.16
CA LEU A 260 7.93 -15.49 -8.60
C LEU A 260 7.33 -16.31 -7.46
N GLU A 261 6.00 -16.44 -7.46
CA GLU A 261 5.28 -17.24 -6.45
C GLU A 261 5.73 -18.70 -6.47
N PHE A 262 5.80 -19.29 -5.27
CA PHE A 262 6.16 -20.70 -5.06
C PHE A 262 7.53 -21.11 -5.62
N ARG A 263 8.37 -20.16 -6.03
CA ARG A 263 9.74 -20.43 -6.48
C ARG A 263 10.72 -20.33 -5.32
N ARG A 264 11.67 -21.26 -5.28
CA ARG A 264 12.76 -21.33 -4.30
C ARG A 264 14.08 -21.51 -5.03
N ALA A 265 15.15 -20.92 -4.49
CA ALA A 265 16.49 -21.25 -4.95
C ALA A 265 16.77 -22.74 -4.64
N SER A 266 17.04 -23.52 -5.67
CA SER A 266 17.34 -24.94 -5.52
C SER A 266 18.72 -25.12 -4.89
N GLN A 267 18.77 -25.35 -3.59
CA GLN A 267 19.99 -25.81 -2.91
C GLN A 267 19.75 -27.15 -2.26
N PRO A 268 20.65 -28.16 -2.50
CA PRO A 268 20.47 -29.53 -2.02
C PRO A 268 20.55 -29.69 -0.50
N GLN A 269 21.01 -28.68 0.25
CA GLN A 269 21.31 -28.80 1.68
C GLN A 269 20.35 -28.08 2.63
N ALA A 270 19.31 -27.40 2.15
CA ALA A 270 18.33 -26.76 3.03
C ALA A 270 17.30 -27.76 3.58
N ASN A 271 17.76 -28.74 4.34
CA ASN A 271 16.91 -29.56 5.18
C ASN A 271 16.32 -28.70 6.30
N HIS A 272 14.97 -28.66 6.38
CA HIS A 272 14.14 -28.18 7.50
C HIS A 272 13.61 -26.73 7.53
N SER A 273 13.86 -25.85 6.58
CA SER A 273 13.16 -24.54 6.62
C SER A 273 11.93 -24.51 5.70
N ARG A 274 10.75 -24.81 6.27
CA ARG A 274 9.44 -24.73 5.61
C ARG A 274 9.06 -23.26 5.32
N GLY A 275 9.26 -22.80 4.09
CA GLY A 275 8.72 -21.52 3.60
C GLY A 275 8.17 -21.71 2.19
N LEU A 276 6.96 -21.21 1.91
CA LEU A 276 6.24 -21.42 0.64
C LEU A 276 6.80 -20.66 -0.57
N GLY A 277 7.84 -19.82 -0.40
CA GLY A 277 8.35 -19.00 -1.51
C GLY A 277 7.41 -17.85 -1.90
N LEU A 278 6.59 -17.35 -0.97
CA LEU A 278 5.64 -16.25 -1.22
C LEU A 278 6.15 -14.89 -0.73
N GLY A 279 7.15 -14.87 0.17
CA GLY A 279 7.62 -13.63 0.80
C GLY A 279 8.15 -12.60 -0.21
N LEU A 280 9.03 -13.02 -1.13
CA LEU A 280 9.59 -12.13 -2.14
C LEU A 280 8.57 -11.74 -3.23
N ALA A 281 7.60 -12.60 -3.55
CA ALA A 281 6.50 -12.25 -4.43
C ALA A 281 5.62 -11.12 -3.84
N ILE A 282 5.42 -11.12 -2.51
CA ILE A 282 4.76 -10.00 -1.82
C ILE A 282 5.60 -8.73 -1.88
N VAL A 283 6.93 -8.86 -1.70
CA VAL A 283 7.84 -7.71 -1.81
C VAL A 283 7.71 -7.07 -3.18
N ASP A 284 7.72 -7.83 -4.25
CA ASP A 284 7.58 -7.35 -5.63
C ASP A 284 6.26 -6.58 -5.84
N ARG A 285 5.14 -7.13 -5.35
CA ARG A 285 3.84 -6.46 -5.43
C ARG A 285 3.77 -5.16 -4.62
N ILE A 286 4.29 -5.18 -3.39
CA ILE A 286 4.33 -3.99 -2.54
C ILE A 286 5.25 -2.94 -3.16
N SER A 287 6.40 -3.33 -3.70
CA SER A 287 7.33 -2.41 -4.36
C SER A 287 6.68 -1.71 -5.55
N THR A 288 5.94 -2.45 -6.38
CA THR A 288 5.17 -1.92 -7.50
C THR A 288 4.05 -0.97 -7.03
N MET A 289 3.29 -1.34 -5.99
CA MET A 289 2.23 -0.51 -5.43
C MET A 289 2.75 0.81 -4.84
N LEU A 290 3.90 0.75 -4.16
CA LEU A 290 4.53 1.91 -3.54
C LEU A 290 5.34 2.75 -4.54
N ASP A 291 5.61 2.22 -5.73
CA ASP A 291 6.59 2.78 -6.68
C ASP A 291 7.98 2.92 -6.03
N HIS A 292 8.40 1.88 -5.32
CA HIS A 292 9.67 1.79 -4.61
C HIS A 292 10.53 0.68 -5.21
N PRO A 293 11.52 0.99 -6.04
CA PRO A 293 12.35 -0.02 -6.70
C PRO A 293 13.08 -0.92 -5.69
N VAL A 294 12.99 -2.23 -5.90
CA VAL A 294 13.74 -3.24 -5.14
C VAL A 294 14.91 -3.73 -5.98
N THR A 295 16.07 -3.85 -5.35
CA THR A 295 17.27 -4.37 -5.98
C THR A 295 17.86 -5.53 -5.18
N LEU A 296 18.55 -6.44 -5.88
CA LEU A 296 19.23 -7.59 -5.30
C LEU A 296 20.64 -7.67 -5.86
N ALA A 297 21.62 -7.59 -4.98
CA ALA A 297 23.00 -7.94 -5.26
C ALA A 297 23.36 -9.21 -4.47
N SER A 298 23.82 -10.25 -5.14
CA SER A 298 24.18 -11.50 -4.48
C SER A 298 25.36 -12.16 -5.17
N ARG A 299 26.21 -12.79 -4.38
CA ARG A 299 27.35 -13.58 -4.87
C ARG A 299 27.33 -14.93 -4.16
N LEU A 300 27.37 -16.02 -4.96
CA LEU A 300 27.38 -17.37 -4.44
C LEU A 300 28.58 -17.55 -3.46
N GLY A 301 28.29 -18.12 -2.29
CA GLY A 301 29.28 -18.31 -1.21
C GLY A 301 29.64 -17.06 -0.41
N HIS A 302 29.08 -15.88 -0.72
CA HIS A 302 29.42 -14.61 -0.04
C HIS A 302 28.21 -13.90 0.54
N GLY A 303 26.99 -14.34 0.24
CA GLY A 303 25.75 -13.78 0.76
C GLY A 303 24.97 -12.95 -0.25
N SER A 304 23.94 -12.26 0.27
CA SER A 304 23.03 -11.44 -0.52
C SER A 304 22.78 -10.09 0.14
N LEU A 305 22.48 -9.09 -0.68
CA LEU A 305 22.06 -7.76 -0.27
C LEU A 305 20.76 -7.42 -0.99
N PHE A 306 19.67 -7.36 -0.24
CA PHE A 306 18.39 -6.87 -0.71
C PHE A 306 18.24 -5.40 -0.34
N SER A 307 17.76 -4.58 -1.26
CA SER A 307 17.51 -3.18 -0.95
C SER A 307 16.22 -2.67 -1.60
N ILE A 308 15.62 -1.65 -0.98
CA ILE A 308 14.46 -0.93 -1.46
C ILE A 308 14.74 0.57 -1.39
N LEU A 309 14.46 1.29 -2.49
CA LEU A 309 14.65 2.73 -2.58
C LEU A 309 13.34 3.43 -2.21
N VAL A 310 13.39 4.30 -1.22
CA VAL A 310 12.23 5.02 -0.68
C VAL A 310 12.44 6.53 -0.89
N PRO A 311 11.49 7.25 -1.50
CA PRO A 311 11.61 8.69 -1.73
C PRO A 311 11.78 9.47 -0.43
N TYR A 312 12.54 10.56 -0.48
CA TYR A 312 12.59 11.51 0.64
C TYR A 312 11.25 12.20 0.82
N ALA A 313 10.88 12.52 2.06
CA ALA A 313 9.75 13.38 2.31
C ALA A 313 10.00 14.81 1.78
N ALA A 314 9.03 15.40 1.09
CA ALA A 314 9.17 16.69 0.42
C ALA A 314 9.62 17.82 1.37
N SER A 315 9.29 17.75 2.65
CA SER A 315 9.72 18.69 3.68
C SER A 315 11.20 18.60 4.04
N TYR A 316 11.90 17.52 3.67
CA TYR A 316 13.31 17.33 4.01
C TYR A 316 14.25 18.06 3.05
N GLY A 317 13.89 18.24 1.80
CA GLY A 317 14.68 19.00 0.81
C GLY A 317 14.79 20.50 1.10
N ALA A 318 13.89 21.03 1.92
CA ALA A 318 13.91 22.46 2.33
C ALA A 318 14.86 22.72 3.52
N LEU A 319 15.32 21.70 4.23
CA LEU A 319 16.17 21.84 5.42
C LEU A 319 17.68 21.66 5.14
N GLU A 320 18.08 21.22 3.94
CA GLU A 320 19.51 21.08 3.60
C GLU A 320 20.19 22.44 3.25
N GLY A 321 19.47 23.56 3.18
CA GLY A 321 20.03 24.89 2.92
C GLY A 321 20.50 25.67 4.14
N GLY A 322 20.40 25.13 5.33
CA GLY A 322 20.82 25.80 6.56
C GLY A 322 21.60 24.85 7.48
N SER A 323 22.93 25.02 7.53
CA SER A 323 23.77 24.44 8.56
C SER A 323 23.39 25.01 9.94
N SER A 324 22.38 24.45 10.58
CA SER A 324 22.18 24.60 12.01
C SER A 324 22.38 23.23 12.67
N PRO A 325 23.25 23.14 13.68
CA PRO A 325 23.37 21.91 14.45
C PRO A 325 22.03 21.66 15.12
N VAL A 326 21.35 20.57 14.69
CA VAL A 326 20.20 20.03 15.43
C VAL A 326 20.71 19.80 16.86
N PRO A 327 20.03 20.36 17.90
CA PRO A 327 20.38 20.05 19.27
C PRO A 327 20.45 18.55 19.41
N SER A 328 21.56 18.02 19.89
CA SER A 328 21.66 16.65 20.37
C SER A 328 20.60 16.52 21.48
N ALA A 329 19.42 16.05 21.10
CA ALA A 329 18.43 15.63 22.07
C ALA A 329 19.09 14.52 22.86
N GLN A 330 19.53 14.88 24.06
CA GLN A 330 19.80 13.94 25.14
C GLN A 330 18.61 12.99 25.17
N TRP A 331 18.88 11.73 25.36
CA TRP A 331 17.89 10.69 25.66
C TRP A 331 17.18 11.09 26.97
N GLY A 332 16.19 11.99 26.86
CA GLY A 332 15.29 12.38 27.90
C GLY A 332 13.96 11.74 27.55
N ASP A 333 13.45 10.99 28.48
CA ASP A 333 12.10 10.45 28.67
C ASP A 333 11.27 10.20 27.39
N ASP A 334 10.91 8.94 27.15
CA ASP A 334 9.92 8.53 26.10
C ASP A 334 8.72 9.49 26.22
N PRO A 335 8.37 10.27 25.17
CA PRO A 335 7.31 11.29 25.24
C PRO A 335 5.94 10.72 25.66
N LEU A 336 5.81 9.39 25.66
CA LEU A 336 4.64 8.68 26.14
C LEU A 336 4.65 8.45 27.65
N GLN A 337 5.81 8.56 28.30
CA GLN A 337 5.93 8.30 29.73
C GLN A 337 5.14 9.33 30.55
N GLY A 338 4.17 8.88 31.33
CA GLY A 338 3.30 9.75 32.13
C GLY A 338 2.26 10.55 31.34
N CYS A 339 2.19 10.39 30.01
CA CYS A 339 1.20 11.06 29.18
C CYS A 339 -0.22 10.60 29.52
N VAL A 340 -1.15 11.55 29.69
CA VAL A 340 -2.57 11.25 29.97
C VAL A 340 -3.31 11.03 28.66
N VAL A 341 -3.78 9.80 28.44
CA VAL A 341 -4.51 9.38 27.24
C VAL A 341 -5.95 9.03 27.61
N TRP A 342 -6.89 9.64 26.92
CA TRP A 342 -8.30 9.29 27.02
C TRP A 342 -8.70 8.37 25.86
N VAL A 343 -9.45 7.31 26.18
CA VAL A 343 -9.96 6.33 25.20
C VAL A 343 -11.47 6.24 25.33
N VAL A 344 -12.18 6.42 24.22
CA VAL A 344 -13.64 6.27 24.14
C VAL A 344 -13.96 5.23 23.06
N ASP A 345 -14.46 4.08 23.48
CA ASP A 345 -14.89 2.98 22.60
C ASP A 345 -16.05 2.25 23.31
N ASP A 346 -17.05 1.78 22.58
CA ASP A 346 -18.23 1.10 23.14
C ASP A 346 -17.97 -0.40 23.39
N ASP A 347 -16.87 -0.96 22.89
CA ASP A 347 -16.48 -2.35 23.09
C ASP A 347 -15.58 -2.49 24.35
N PRO A 348 -16.04 -3.20 25.42
CA PRO A 348 -15.25 -3.41 26.62
C PRO A 348 -13.90 -4.11 26.39
N ALA A 349 -13.83 -5.03 25.40
CA ALA A 349 -12.60 -5.76 25.13
C ALA A 349 -11.54 -4.83 24.48
N ILE A 350 -11.99 -3.84 23.68
CA ILE A 350 -11.11 -2.81 23.09
C ILE A 350 -10.62 -1.87 24.20
N ILE A 351 -11.50 -1.45 25.12
CA ILE A 351 -11.15 -0.62 26.27
C ILE A 351 -10.04 -1.29 27.08
N GLU A 352 -10.22 -2.56 27.48
CA GLU A 352 -9.24 -3.33 28.23
C GLU A 352 -7.92 -3.50 27.49
N GLY A 353 -8.00 -3.86 26.21
CA GLY A 353 -6.81 -4.01 25.34
C GLY A 353 -6.02 -2.71 25.18
N MET A 354 -6.71 -1.58 25.04
CA MET A 354 -6.07 -0.26 24.93
C MET A 354 -5.44 0.19 26.25
N GLN A 355 -6.09 -0.05 27.38
CA GLN A 355 -5.51 0.22 28.68
C GLN A 355 -4.23 -0.58 28.91
N ALA A 356 -4.23 -1.88 28.61
CA ALA A 356 -3.05 -2.72 28.74
C ALA A 356 -1.92 -2.26 27.79
N LEU A 357 -2.25 -1.98 26.53
CA LEU A 357 -1.27 -1.58 25.52
C LEU A 357 -0.61 -0.24 25.84
N LEU A 358 -1.41 0.80 26.07
CA LEU A 358 -0.91 2.15 26.37
C LEU A 358 -0.23 2.21 27.73
N GLY A 359 -0.73 1.45 28.72
CA GLY A 359 -0.10 1.28 30.02
C GLY A 359 1.29 0.66 29.92
N SER A 360 1.49 -0.31 29.02
CA SER A 360 2.81 -0.90 28.75
C SER A 360 3.83 0.10 28.17
N TRP A 361 3.37 1.21 27.60
CA TRP A 361 4.20 2.32 27.11
C TRP A 361 4.40 3.43 28.17
N GLY A 362 3.93 3.21 29.38
CA GLY A 362 4.06 4.16 30.49
C GLY A 362 3.04 5.31 30.47
N CYS A 363 1.99 5.23 29.64
CA CYS A 363 0.92 6.21 29.64
C CYS A 363 0.00 6.04 30.86
N ARG A 364 -0.60 7.15 31.33
CA ARG A 364 -1.75 7.12 32.22
C ARG A 364 -3.03 7.11 31.38
N VAL A 365 -3.80 6.03 31.47
CA VAL A 365 -4.91 5.76 30.57
C VAL A 365 -6.24 5.82 31.31
N TRP A 366 -7.12 6.69 30.83
CA TRP A 366 -8.53 6.72 31.23
C TRP A 366 -9.36 6.24 30.04
N ALA A 367 -10.12 5.17 30.23
CA ALA A 367 -10.90 4.57 29.16
C ALA A 367 -12.31 4.26 29.61
N ALA A 368 -13.30 4.63 28.82
CA ALA A 368 -14.71 4.37 29.12
C ALA A 368 -15.56 4.37 27.82
N ALA A 369 -16.75 3.78 27.92
CA ALA A 369 -17.70 3.74 26.81
C ALA A 369 -18.36 5.11 26.54
N THR A 370 -18.34 6.04 27.51
CA THR A 370 -18.94 7.38 27.40
C THR A 370 -18.02 8.44 27.98
N VAL A 371 -18.12 9.66 27.43
CA VAL A 371 -17.35 10.80 27.95
C VAL A 371 -17.70 11.13 29.40
N SER A 372 -18.96 11.02 29.78
CA SER A 372 -19.38 11.30 31.14
C SER A 372 -18.76 10.34 32.18
N ALA A 373 -18.65 9.05 31.85
CA ALA A 373 -17.97 8.06 32.67
C ALA A 373 -16.45 8.33 32.69
N LEU A 374 -15.88 8.76 31.60
CA LEU A 374 -14.47 9.09 31.47
C LEU A 374 -14.10 10.33 32.32
N GLU A 375 -14.92 11.40 32.27
CA GLU A 375 -14.72 12.62 33.04
C GLU A 375 -14.87 12.34 34.56
N ALA A 376 -15.81 11.46 34.95
CA ALA A 376 -15.97 11.05 36.33
C ALA A 376 -14.79 10.22 36.83
N ALA A 377 -14.21 9.36 35.98
CA ALA A 377 -13.08 8.50 36.32
C ALA A 377 -11.75 9.25 36.37
N SER A 378 -11.58 10.28 35.53
CA SER A 378 -10.30 10.99 35.33
C SER A 378 -9.95 12.01 36.46
N ASP A 379 -10.82 12.18 37.45
CA ASP A 379 -10.64 13.10 38.59
C ASP A 379 -10.11 14.50 38.20
N GLY A 380 -10.56 15.01 37.05
CA GLY A 380 -10.18 16.32 36.51
C GLY A 380 -8.84 16.39 35.80
N GLU A 381 -8.14 15.28 35.59
CA GLU A 381 -6.92 15.23 34.79
C GLU A 381 -7.21 15.61 33.33
N ARG A 382 -6.40 16.53 32.80
CA ARG A 382 -6.54 16.98 31.42
C ARG A 382 -5.88 15.98 30.46
N PRO A 383 -6.60 15.51 29.41
CA PRO A 383 -6.00 14.62 28.43
C PRO A 383 -5.02 15.38 27.54
N ALA A 384 -3.89 14.75 27.25
CA ALA A 384 -2.97 15.17 26.20
C ALA A 384 -3.42 14.62 24.84
N VAL A 385 -3.93 13.37 24.84
CA VAL A 385 -4.41 12.71 23.63
C VAL A 385 -5.78 12.10 23.87
N LEU A 386 -6.66 12.19 22.87
CA LEU A 386 -7.94 11.51 22.79
C LEU A 386 -7.90 10.46 21.67
N LEU A 387 -8.18 9.22 22.02
CA LEU A 387 -8.46 8.14 21.06
C LEU A 387 -9.97 7.88 21.12
N VAL A 388 -10.66 7.97 19.99
CA VAL A 388 -12.11 7.83 19.94
C VAL A 388 -12.54 6.93 18.79
N ASP A 389 -13.42 5.97 19.07
CA ASP A 389 -14.03 5.20 17.99
C ASP A 389 -14.99 6.08 17.17
N TYR A 390 -15.02 5.87 15.86
CA TYR A 390 -15.93 6.58 14.96
C TYR A 390 -17.39 6.19 15.20
N HIS A 391 -17.66 4.88 15.43
CA HIS A 391 -18.99 4.34 15.68
C HIS A 391 -19.17 4.11 17.17
N LEU A 392 -19.74 5.08 17.86
CA LEU A 392 -20.13 4.92 19.27
C LEU A 392 -21.56 4.41 19.35
N GLY A 393 -21.73 3.14 19.71
CA GLY A 393 -23.02 2.45 19.73
C GLY A 393 -24.05 3.17 20.58
N GLY A 394 -25.22 3.42 20.00
CA GLY A 394 -26.39 3.97 20.71
C GLY A 394 -26.44 5.50 20.85
N HIS A 395 -25.45 6.25 20.43
CA HIS A 395 -25.45 7.70 20.47
C HIS A 395 -25.78 8.31 19.09
N ARG A 396 -26.51 9.44 19.08
CA ARG A 396 -26.79 10.23 17.84
C ARG A 396 -25.54 10.94 17.29
N GLU A 397 -24.45 10.94 18.03
CA GLU A 397 -23.20 11.66 17.78
C GLU A 397 -22.11 10.65 17.38
N ASN A 398 -21.42 10.90 16.27
CA ASN A 398 -20.28 10.09 15.86
C ASN A 398 -18.98 10.54 16.54
N GLY A 399 -17.90 9.74 16.43
CA GLY A 399 -16.63 10.04 17.10
C GLY A 399 -15.99 11.37 16.66
N ILE A 400 -16.23 11.85 15.44
CA ILE A 400 -15.70 13.14 14.96
C ILE A 400 -16.40 14.31 15.68
N ASP A 401 -17.73 14.26 15.80
CA ASP A 401 -18.53 15.30 16.47
C ASP A 401 -18.18 15.38 17.95
N LEU A 402 -18.07 14.21 18.59
CA LEU A 402 -17.62 14.08 19.98
C LEU A 402 -16.24 14.70 20.19
N ALA A 403 -15.29 14.34 19.33
CA ALA A 403 -13.92 14.86 19.39
C ALA A 403 -13.87 16.37 19.18
N ALA A 404 -14.66 16.91 18.23
CA ALA A 404 -14.76 18.34 18.00
C ALA A 404 -15.31 19.10 19.20
N ARG A 405 -16.26 18.51 19.93
CA ARG A 405 -16.80 19.07 21.18
C ARG A 405 -15.76 19.07 22.29
N LEU A 406 -15.00 17.98 22.47
CA LEU A 406 -13.94 17.89 23.49
C LEU A 406 -12.78 18.82 23.18
N ARG A 407 -12.37 18.99 21.93
CA ARG A 407 -11.32 19.96 21.55
C ARG A 407 -11.69 21.41 21.85
N ARG A 408 -12.98 21.77 21.81
CA ARG A 408 -13.44 23.10 22.26
C ARG A 408 -13.29 23.28 23.77
N ARG A 409 -13.49 22.22 24.56
CA ARG A 409 -13.34 22.23 26.02
C ARG A 409 -11.88 22.12 26.47
N TYR A 410 -11.06 21.38 25.71
CA TYR A 410 -9.63 21.16 25.99
C TYR A 410 -8.80 21.64 24.79
N PRO A 411 -8.47 22.95 24.71
CA PRO A 411 -7.65 23.49 23.62
C PRO A 411 -6.29 22.80 23.56
N GLY A 412 -5.88 22.44 22.32
CA GLY A 412 -4.65 21.70 22.10
C GLY A 412 -4.75 20.17 22.28
N LEU A 413 -5.95 19.60 22.50
CA LEU A 413 -6.14 18.16 22.59
C LEU A 413 -5.81 17.47 21.24
N ALA A 414 -4.75 16.68 21.22
CA ALA A 414 -4.43 15.83 20.08
C ALA A 414 -5.49 14.73 19.95
N THR A 415 -6.05 14.56 18.77
CA THR A 415 -7.19 13.66 18.58
C THR A 415 -6.94 12.67 17.47
N VAL A 416 -7.20 11.40 17.75
CA VAL A 416 -7.11 10.29 16.83
C VAL A 416 -8.46 9.57 16.79
N VAL A 417 -9.09 9.57 15.61
CA VAL A 417 -10.32 8.84 15.36
C VAL A 417 -9.97 7.43 14.85
N ILE A 418 -10.55 6.42 15.47
CA ILE A 418 -10.35 5.02 15.14
C ILE A 418 -11.59 4.54 14.39
N THR A 419 -11.47 3.85 13.26
CA THR A 419 -12.61 3.40 12.48
C THR A 419 -12.36 2.08 11.77
N ALA A 420 -13.39 1.24 11.66
CA ALA A 420 -13.39 0.06 10.81
C ALA A 420 -13.73 0.41 9.35
N ASN A 421 -14.28 1.61 9.10
CA ASN A 421 -14.75 2.02 7.80
C ASN A 421 -13.59 2.54 6.93
N HIS A 422 -13.41 1.92 5.78
CA HIS A 422 -12.39 2.28 4.78
C HIS A 422 -12.85 3.40 3.82
N GLU A 423 -14.05 3.94 4.00
CA GLU A 423 -14.61 4.96 3.10
C GLU A 423 -13.76 6.24 3.09
N ALA A 424 -13.52 6.72 1.88
CA ALA A 424 -12.73 7.94 1.68
C ALA A 424 -13.39 9.18 2.33
N GLU A 425 -14.71 9.14 2.54
CA GLU A 425 -15.46 10.23 3.18
C GLU A 425 -15.10 10.41 4.65
N VAL A 426 -15.01 9.32 5.43
CA VAL A 426 -14.65 9.37 6.87
C VAL A 426 -13.23 9.91 7.03
N LYS A 427 -12.28 9.43 6.20
CA LYS A 427 -10.91 9.93 6.20
C LYS A 427 -10.83 11.41 5.85
N ARG A 428 -11.62 11.85 4.86
CA ARG A 428 -11.67 13.26 4.44
C ARG A 428 -12.26 14.14 5.54
N ALA A 429 -13.40 13.73 6.13
CA ALA A 429 -14.03 14.46 7.23
C ALA A 429 -13.10 14.59 8.44
N THR A 430 -12.41 13.52 8.83
CA THR A 430 -11.45 13.53 9.93
C THR A 430 -10.29 14.50 9.66
N ARG A 431 -9.73 14.49 8.44
CA ARG A 431 -8.67 15.44 8.05
C ARG A 431 -9.15 16.90 8.00
N GLN A 432 -10.34 17.14 7.48
CA GLN A 432 -10.95 18.50 7.45
C GLN A 432 -11.19 19.06 8.86
N ALA A 433 -11.49 18.17 9.82
CA ALA A 433 -11.60 18.53 11.23
C ALA A 433 -10.24 18.70 11.94
N GLY A 434 -9.12 18.55 11.22
CA GLY A 434 -7.77 18.64 11.77
C GLY A 434 -7.47 17.56 12.79
N MET A 435 -7.97 16.35 12.57
CA MET A 435 -7.80 15.16 13.41
C MET A 435 -7.07 14.06 12.64
N HIS A 436 -6.47 13.13 13.36
CA HIS A 436 -5.83 11.96 12.77
C HIS A 436 -6.79 10.78 12.72
N CYS A 437 -6.64 9.91 11.71
CA CYS A 437 -7.49 8.75 11.51
C CYS A 437 -6.64 7.47 11.50
N LEU A 438 -7.04 6.47 12.30
CA LEU A 438 -6.49 5.12 12.29
C LEU A 438 -7.58 4.11 11.94
N LEU A 439 -7.19 3.09 11.19
CA LEU A 439 -8.09 2.00 10.79
C LEU A 439 -7.99 0.83 11.77
N LYS A 440 -9.14 0.23 12.12
CA LYS A 440 -9.20 -1.08 12.78
C LYS A 440 -8.88 -2.19 11.75
N PRO A 441 -8.09 -3.25 12.09
CA PRO A 441 -7.50 -3.50 13.39
C PRO A 441 -6.30 -2.58 13.68
N LEU A 442 -6.25 -2.07 14.91
CA LEU A 442 -5.17 -1.19 15.33
C LEU A 442 -3.84 -1.94 15.36
N LYS A 443 -2.86 -1.38 14.69
CA LYS A 443 -1.47 -1.87 14.74
C LYS A 443 -0.72 -1.11 15.84
N PRO A 444 -0.25 -1.78 16.91
CA PRO A 444 0.38 -1.12 18.06
C PRO A 444 1.51 -0.17 17.67
N LEU A 445 2.38 -0.59 16.76
CA LEU A 445 3.49 0.23 16.28
C LEU A 445 3.02 1.54 15.63
N ARG A 446 1.97 1.48 14.79
CA ARG A 446 1.42 2.68 14.12
C ARG A 446 0.78 3.65 15.11
N LEU A 447 0.10 3.10 16.13
CA LEU A 447 -0.47 3.92 17.20
C LEU A 447 0.65 4.60 18.02
N LYS A 448 1.68 3.84 18.43
CA LYS A 448 2.81 4.39 19.22
C LYS A 448 3.50 5.53 18.48
N MET A 449 3.74 5.36 17.19
CA MET A 449 4.38 6.38 16.34
C MET A 449 3.54 7.65 16.21
N LEU A 450 2.24 7.48 15.93
CA LEU A 450 1.35 8.63 15.80
C LEU A 450 1.28 9.42 17.09
N LEU A 451 1.20 8.72 18.24
CA LEU A 451 1.20 9.36 19.55
C LEU A 451 2.50 10.11 19.83
N GLY A 452 3.66 9.51 19.54
CA GLY A 452 4.95 10.18 19.66
C GLY A 452 5.02 11.45 18.82
N THR A 453 4.68 11.39 17.54
CA THR A 453 4.65 12.55 16.65
C THR A 453 3.72 13.68 17.15
N LEU A 454 2.56 13.30 17.70
CA LEU A 454 1.58 14.26 18.21
C LEU A 454 2.02 14.95 19.52
N LEU A 455 2.84 14.28 20.29
CA LEU A 455 3.37 14.83 21.55
C LEU A 455 4.65 15.64 21.34
N ASP A 456 5.51 15.23 20.39
CA ASP A 456 6.74 15.96 20.01
C ASP A 456 6.45 17.28 19.29
N SER A 457 5.28 17.43 18.68
CA SER A 457 4.85 18.66 17.97
C SER A 457 4.25 19.72 18.89
N ARG A 458 4.22 19.49 20.20
CA ARG A 458 3.81 20.42 21.26
C ARG A 458 5.00 21.10 21.92
#